data_79f9321eb6fa8e0f3e9423184fbfb9d2
#
_entry.id   79f9321eb6fa8e0f3e9423184fbfb9d2
#
_cell.length_a   1.000
_cell.length_b   1.000
_cell.length_c   1.000
_cell.angle_alpha   90.00
_cell.angle_beta   90.00
_cell.angle_gamma   90.00
#
_symmetry.space_group_name_H-M   'P 1'
#
loop_
_entity.id
_entity.type
_entity.pdbx_description
1 polymer ?
#
loop_
_entity_poly.entity_id
_entity_poly.type
_entity_poly.pdbx_seq_one_letter_code
_entity_poly.pdbx_strand_id
1 'polypeptide(L)'
;MKVYDEEGQKKVEKHRTQRQGKGFQTIECASEIETAAKAVMEKESVVLLECMSNLAANEMFAEQEICEKSIVVSKILQGICKLRDKTGELVIVTNNISEEGTNYDATTVNYIAALGEINAALAQEADTVIEVVVGIPVWMKGEKQDVHY
;
A
#
# COMPACT_ATOMS: atom_id res chain seq x y z
N MET A 1 -1.65 9.18 4.94
CA MET A 1 -0.21 9.47 5.13
C MET A 1 -0.09 10.54 6.20
N LYS A 2 0.59 10.27 7.31
CA LYS A 2 0.95 11.34 8.24
C LYS A 2 1.99 12.20 7.51
N VAL A 3 1.70 13.49 7.33
CA VAL A 3 2.55 14.41 6.58
C VAL A 3 3.33 15.23 7.59
N TYR A 4 4.64 15.01 7.64
CA TYR A 4 5.52 15.66 8.62
C TYR A 4 6.31 16.84 8.04
N ASP A 5 6.28 17.04 6.70
CA ASP A 5 7.03 18.08 6.01
C ASP A 5 6.27 18.69 4.82
N GLU A 6 6.79 19.80 4.30
CA GLU A 6 6.22 20.52 3.16
C GLU A 6 6.25 19.67 1.86
N GLU A 7 7.22 18.79 1.71
CA GLU A 7 7.34 17.94 0.53
C GLU A 7 6.23 16.88 0.51
N GLY A 8 5.93 16.29 1.66
CA GLY A 8 4.81 15.37 1.82
C GLY A 8 3.47 16.03 1.54
N GLN A 9 3.27 17.29 1.98
CA GLN A 9 2.06 18.07 1.69
C GLN A 9 1.90 18.28 0.19
N LYS A 10 2.95 18.67 -0.53
CA LYS A 10 2.95 18.86 -1.98
C LYS A 10 2.62 17.54 -2.72
N LYS A 11 3.13 16.41 -2.25
CA LYS A 11 2.80 15.08 -2.81
C LYS A 11 1.31 14.75 -2.65
N VAL A 12 0.74 14.97 -1.45
CA VAL A 12 -0.69 14.76 -1.20
C VAL A 12 -1.54 15.65 -2.10
N GLU A 13 -1.20 16.92 -2.22
CA GLU A 13 -1.94 17.88 -3.04
C GLU A 13 -1.87 17.52 -4.54
N LYS A 14 -0.69 17.10 -5.02
CA LYS A 14 -0.51 16.58 -6.38
C LYS A 14 -1.42 15.37 -6.64
N HIS A 15 -1.48 14.41 -5.74
CA HIS A 15 -2.34 13.22 -5.87
C HIS A 15 -3.82 13.58 -5.82
N ARG A 16 -4.23 14.55 -4.99
CA ARG A 16 -5.61 15.06 -4.96
C ARG A 16 -5.99 15.70 -6.29
N THR A 17 -5.11 16.54 -6.82
CA THR A 17 -5.31 17.21 -8.12
C THR A 17 -5.42 16.20 -9.27
N GLN A 18 -4.57 15.17 -9.28
CA GLN A 18 -4.60 14.11 -10.30
C GLN A 18 -5.89 13.27 -10.28
N ARG A 19 -6.55 13.15 -9.13
CA ARG A 19 -7.81 12.41 -8.95
C ARG A 19 -9.04 13.27 -9.18
N GLN A 20 -8.89 14.60 -9.19
CA GLN A 20 -10.00 15.55 -9.35
C GLN A 20 -10.71 15.35 -10.70
N GLY A 21 -12.02 15.23 -10.68
CA GLY A 21 -12.84 15.03 -11.88
C GLY A 21 -12.87 13.59 -12.44
N LYS A 22 -12.17 12.64 -11.78
CA LYS A 22 -12.12 11.24 -12.22
C LYS A 22 -13.06 10.30 -11.44
N GLY A 23 -13.97 10.84 -10.63
CA GLY A 23 -14.96 10.06 -9.88
C GLY A 23 -14.41 9.33 -8.65
N PHE A 24 -13.15 9.59 -8.24
CA PHE A 24 -12.59 8.98 -7.03
C PHE A 24 -13.17 9.62 -5.76
N GLN A 25 -13.59 8.77 -4.83
CA GLN A 25 -13.74 9.14 -3.43
C GLN A 25 -12.44 8.82 -2.68
N THR A 26 -11.96 9.72 -1.82
CA THR A 26 -10.74 9.51 -1.07
C THR A 26 -11.07 9.21 0.39
N ILE A 27 -10.60 8.06 0.88
CA ILE A 27 -10.59 7.68 2.29
C ILE A 27 -9.17 7.87 2.79
N GLU A 28 -8.96 8.82 3.70
CA GLU A 28 -7.64 9.03 4.32
C GLU A 28 -7.48 8.08 5.52
N CYS A 29 -6.61 7.09 5.37
CA CYS A 29 -6.32 6.09 6.39
C CYS A 29 -4.80 5.91 6.49
N ALA A 30 -4.18 6.58 7.46
CA ALA A 30 -2.73 6.55 7.61
C ALA A 30 -2.23 5.26 8.29
N SER A 31 -3.04 4.67 9.15
CA SER A 31 -2.80 3.43 9.90
C SER A 31 -4.13 2.72 10.14
N GLU A 32 -4.11 1.51 10.70
CA GLU A 32 -5.32 0.74 11.02
C GLU A 32 -6.23 0.54 9.80
N ILE A 33 -5.68 -0.02 8.73
CA ILE A 33 -6.35 -0.18 7.43
C ILE A 33 -7.72 -0.86 7.54
N GLU A 34 -7.98 -1.65 8.59
CA GLU A 34 -9.31 -2.22 8.84
C GLU A 34 -10.40 -1.13 9.04
N THR A 35 -10.01 0.08 9.45
CA THR A 35 -10.97 1.19 9.60
C THR A 35 -11.43 1.69 8.23
N ALA A 36 -10.58 1.63 7.20
CA ALA A 36 -10.95 1.93 5.83
C ALA A 36 -12.02 0.96 5.31
N ALA A 37 -11.96 -0.31 5.69
CA ALA A 37 -12.97 -1.29 5.33
C ALA A 37 -14.38 -0.94 5.83
N LYS A 38 -14.48 -0.20 6.95
CA LYS A 38 -15.76 0.28 7.49
C LYS A 38 -16.33 1.47 6.70
N ALA A 39 -15.46 2.22 6.00
CA ALA A 39 -15.83 3.36 5.19
C ALA A 39 -16.23 2.99 3.76
N VAL A 40 -15.93 1.77 3.31
CA VAL A 40 -16.39 1.25 2.02
C VAL A 40 -17.86 0.90 2.11
N MET A 41 -18.70 1.64 1.38
CA MET A 41 -20.16 1.54 1.46
C MET A 41 -20.73 0.54 0.47
N GLU A 42 -20.08 0.36 -0.68
CA GLU A 42 -20.58 -0.46 -1.79
C GLU A 42 -19.68 -1.69 -1.99
N LYS A 43 -20.26 -2.87 -1.92
CA LYS A 43 -19.53 -4.15 -2.04
C LYS A 43 -18.90 -4.37 -3.43
N GLU A 44 -19.42 -3.71 -4.45
CA GLU A 44 -18.93 -3.79 -5.84
C GLU A 44 -17.92 -2.67 -6.17
N SER A 45 -17.50 -1.88 -5.19
CA SER A 45 -16.54 -0.81 -5.40
C SER A 45 -15.16 -1.33 -5.75
N VAL A 46 -14.44 -0.59 -6.60
CA VAL A 46 -13.00 -0.77 -6.84
C VAL A 46 -12.24 0.11 -5.85
N VAL A 47 -11.37 -0.49 -5.07
CA VAL A 47 -10.54 0.23 -4.11
C VAL A 47 -9.09 0.22 -4.56
N LEU A 48 -8.49 1.42 -4.66
CA LEU A 48 -7.06 1.60 -4.87
C LEU A 48 -6.40 1.99 -3.54
N LEU A 49 -5.55 1.12 -3.01
CA LEU A 49 -4.74 1.40 -1.83
C LEU A 49 -3.37 1.92 -2.27
N GLU A 50 -3.09 3.20 -1.96
CA GLU A 50 -1.83 3.88 -2.26
C GLU A 50 -1.26 4.50 -0.99
N CYS A 51 -0.09 4.09 -0.50
CA CYS A 51 0.70 2.93 -0.89
C CYS A 51 1.04 2.08 0.35
N MET A 52 1.36 0.82 0.12
CA MET A 52 1.67 -0.15 1.18
C MET A 52 2.90 0.25 2.00
N SER A 53 3.93 0.82 1.37
CA SER A 53 5.14 1.28 2.07
C SER A 53 4.83 2.35 3.12
N ASN A 54 3.97 3.32 2.81
CA ASN A 54 3.56 4.33 3.78
C ASN A 54 2.72 3.73 4.92
N LEU A 55 1.82 2.80 4.61
CA LEU A 55 1.03 2.10 5.62
C LEU A 55 1.93 1.31 6.58
N ALA A 56 2.88 0.53 6.05
CA ALA A 56 3.82 -0.24 6.86
C ALA A 56 4.71 0.66 7.74
N ALA A 57 5.19 1.80 7.21
CA ALA A 57 5.94 2.77 7.97
C ALA A 57 5.09 3.38 9.11
N ASN A 58 3.86 3.80 8.82
CA ASN A 58 2.98 4.39 9.83
C ASN A 58 2.59 3.39 10.94
N GLU A 59 2.43 2.11 10.61
CA GLU A 59 2.16 1.07 11.61
C GLU A 59 3.39 0.74 12.46
N MET A 60 4.58 0.73 11.84
CA MET A 60 5.82 0.41 12.55
C MET A 60 6.31 1.54 13.44
N PHE A 61 6.16 2.79 13.00
CA PHE A 61 6.64 3.98 13.69
C PHE A 61 5.49 4.77 14.36
N ALA A 62 4.45 4.08 14.81
CA ALA A 62 3.33 4.69 15.52
C ALA A 62 3.76 5.16 16.91
N GLU A 63 3.57 6.46 17.19
CA GLU A 63 3.59 7.13 18.50
C GLU A 63 4.52 6.55 19.59
N GLN A 64 5.80 6.94 19.56
CA GLN A 64 6.83 6.77 20.61
C GLN A 64 7.43 5.36 20.79
N GLU A 65 6.86 4.31 20.23
CA GLU A 65 7.44 2.97 20.28
C GLU A 65 7.51 2.36 18.88
N ILE A 66 8.63 1.65 18.62
CA ILE A 66 8.79 0.90 17.37
C ILE A 66 8.05 -0.42 17.57
N CYS A 67 7.00 -0.64 16.76
CA CYS A 67 6.26 -1.90 16.79
C CYS A 67 7.09 -3.05 16.24
N GLU A 68 6.94 -4.22 16.85
CA GLU A 68 7.60 -5.44 16.39
C GLU A 68 7.13 -5.81 14.96
N LYS A 69 8.07 -6.24 14.12
CA LYS A 69 7.84 -6.60 12.72
C LYS A 69 6.65 -7.57 12.55
N SER A 70 6.62 -8.64 13.33
CA SER A 70 5.58 -9.67 13.28
C SER A 70 4.18 -9.13 13.55
N ILE A 71 4.06 -8.18 14.47
CA ILE A 71 2.79 -7.52 14.82
C ILE A 71 2.33 -6.65 13.65
N VAL A 72 3.23 -5.85 13.08
CA VAL A 72 2.92 -4.97 11.94
C VAL A 72 2.47 -5.79 10.73
N VAL A 73 3.21 -6.84 10.37
CA VAL A 73 2.86 -7.73 9.25
C VAL A 73 1.48 -8.35 9.45
N SER A 74 1.25 -8.95 10.61
CA SER A 74 -0.03 -9.60 10.93
C SER A 74 -1.20 -8.62 10.89
N LYS A 75 -1.04 -7.44 11.49
CA LYS A 75 -2.07 -6.38 11.54
C LYS A 75 -2.46 -5.91 10.14
N ILE A 76 -1.46 -5.62 9.29
CA ILE A 76 -1.69 -5.16 7.92
C ILE A 76 -2.39 -6.24 7.10
N LEU A 77 -1.89 -7.48 7.10
CA LEU A 77 -2.49 -8.57 6.32
C LEU A 77 -3.93 -8.86 6.74
N GLN A 78 -4.24 -8.86 8.04
CA GLN A 78 -5.60 -9.01 8.54
C GLN A 78 -6.51 -7.85 8.09
N GLY A 79 -6.01 -6.61 8.14
CA GLY A 79 -6.74 -5.44 7.70
C GLY A 79 -7.03 -5.46 6.20
N ILE A 80 -6.05 -5.87 5.37
CA ILE A 80 -6.21 -6.06 3.92
C ILE A 80 -7.25 -7.14 3.61
N CYS A 81 -7.22 -8.27 4.33
CA CYS A 81 -8.22 -9.32 4.17
C CYS A 81 -9.65 -8.78 4.42
N LYS A 82 -9.84 -8.03 5.51
CA LYS A 82 -11.13 -7.39 5.82
C LYS A 82 -11.55 -6.37 4.74
N LEU A 83 -10.59 -5.63 4.18
CA LEU A 83 -10.87 -4.66 3.11
C LEU A 83 -11.28 -5.38 1.82
N ARG A 84 -10.56 -6.42 1.43
CA ARG A 84 -10.87 -7.29 0.28
C ARG A 84 -12.29 -7.85 0.36
N ASP A 85 -12.70 -8.34 1.53
CA ASP A 85 -14.04 -8.92 1.74
C ASP A 85 -15.17 -7.90 1.59
N LYS A 86 -14.86 -6.60 1.59
CA LYS A 86 -15.81 -5.49 1.46
C LYS A 86 -15.83 -4.84 0.07
N THR A 87 -14.91 -5.23 -0.82
CA THR A 87 -14.73 -4.60 -2.14
C THR A 87 -15.02 -5.59 -3.25
N GLY A 88 -15.37 -5.11 -4.44
CA GLY A 88 -15.43 -5.92 -5.66
C GLY A 88 -14.04 -6.19 -6.20
N GLU A 89 -13.22 -5.15 -6.27
CA GLU A 89 -11.80 -5.25 -6.68
C GLU A 89 -10.93 -4.45 -5.72
N LEU A 90 -9.74 -4.99 -5.42
CA LEU A 90 -8.73 -4.33 -4.60
C LEU A 90 -7.41 -4.26 -5.37
N VAL A 91 -6.99 -3.04 -5.68
CA VAL A 91 -5.69 -2.75 -6.29
C VAL A 91 -4.77 -2.19 -5.20
N ILE A 92 -3.61 -2.82 -5.02
CA ILE A 92 -2.62 -2.40 -4.02
C ILE A 92 -1.36 -1.93 -4.72
N VAL A 93 -0.94 -0.70 -4.42
CA VAL A 93 0.33 -0.14 -4.88
C VAL A 93 1.37 -0.27 -3.78
N THR A 94 2.52 -0.82 -4.13
CA THR A 94 3.67 -0.95 -3.22
C THR A 94 4.95 -0.52 -3.93
N ASN A 95 6.01 -0.30 -3.14
CA ASN A 95 7.33 0.06 -3.65
C ASN A 95 8.32 -1.06 -3.33
N ASN A 96 9.30 -1.26 -4.20
CA ASN A 96 10.49 -2.03 -3.89
C ASN A 96 11.57 -1.07 -3.39
N ILE A 97 11.85 -1.09 -2.08
CA ILE A 97 12.83 -0.19 -1.42
C ILE A 97 14.13 -0.90 -1.04
N SER A 98 14.29 -2.17 -1.41
CA SER A 98 15.44 -2.99 -1.06
C SER A 98 16.64 -2.86 -2.00
N GLU A 99 16.54 -2.07 -3.08
CA GLU A 99 17.53 -2.06 -4.17
C GLU A 99 18.73 -1.13 -3.94
N GLU A 100 18.72 -0.25 -2.94
CA GLU A 100 19.74 0.80 -2.81
C GLU A 100 21.05 0.39 -2.12
N GLY A 101 21.21 -0.85 -1.66
CA GLY A 101 22.50 -1.43 -1.21
C GLY A 101 23.31 -0.65 -0.18
N THR A 102 22.68 0.23 0.61
CA THR A 102 23.30 1.04 1.65
C THR A 102 23.30 0.33 3.00
N ASN A 103 24.21 0.70 3.90
CA ASN A 103 24.20 0.22 5.28
C ASN A 103 23.08 0.92 6.05
N TYR A 104 21.94 0.26 6.17
CA TYR A 104 20.80 0.75 6.96
C TYR A 104 20.98 0.43 8.45
N ASP A 105 20.42 1.27 9.31
CA ASP A 105 20.28 0.95 10.73
C ASP A 105 19.30 -0.22 10.95
N ALA A 106 19.33 -0.82 12.13
CA ALA A 106 18.54 -2.01 12.46
C ALA A 106 17.02 -1.77 12.29
N THR A 107 16.57 -0.57 12.57
CA THR A 107 15.13 -0.19 12.47
C THR A 107 14.68 -0.15 11.02
N THR A 108 15.49 0.45 10.16
CA THR A 108 15.24 0.49 8.71
C THR A 108 15.28 -0.92 8.11
N VAL A 109 16.23 -1.76 8.54
CA VAL A 109 16.28 -3.18 8.12
C VAL A 109 15.00 -3.93 8.51
N ASN A 110 14.50 -3.73 9.73
CA ASN A 110 13.24 -4.33 10.18
C ASN A 110 12.04 -3.86 9.35
N TYR A 111 12.00 -2.57 9.00
CA TYR A 111 10.95 -2.02 8.15
C TYR A 111 10.98 -2.61 6.73
N ILE A 112 12.16 -2.68 6.10
CA ILE A 112 12.35 -3.29 4.78
C ILE A 112 11.92 -4.76 4.81
N ALA A 113 12.32 -5.49 5.85
CA ALA A 113 11.94 -6.89 6.04
C ALA A 113 10.43 -7.07 6.21
N ALA A 114 9.78 -6.20 7.01
CA ALA A 114 8.32 -6.21 7.17
C ALA A 114 7.60 -5.97 5.85
N LEU A 115 8.01 -4.94 5.09
CA LEU A 115 7.42 -4.62 3.80
C LEU A 115 7.61 -5.76 2.79
N GLY A 116 8.80 -6.36 2.74
CA GLY A 116 9.09 -7.52 1.89
C GLY A 116 8.19 -8.72 2.21
N GLU A 117 7.98 -9.01 3.50
CA GLU A 117 7.11 -10.09 3.98
C GLU A 117 5.63 -9.83 3.64
N ILE A 118 5.17 -8.59 3.81
CA ILE A 118 3.82 -8.16 3.39
C ILE A 118 3.66 -8.32 1.87
N ASN A 119 4.60 -7.81 1.08
CA ASN A 119 4.56 -7.88 -0.37
C ASN A 119 4.53 -9.32 -0.88
N ALA A 120 5.33 -10.21 -0.29
CA ALA A 120 5.36 -11.63 -0.65
C ALA A 120 4.02 -12.31 -0.34
N ALA A 121 3.41 -12.05 0.83
CA ALA A 121 2.11 -12.59 1.20
C ALA A 121 1.00 -12.07 0.26
N LEU A 122 0.98 -10.77 -0.02
CA LEU A 122 0.01 -10.17 -0.93
C LEU A 122 0.15 -10.71 -2.36
N ALA A 123 1.37 -10.90 -2.85
CA ALA A 123 1.62 -11.49 -4.16
C ALA A 123 1.14 -12.95 -4.27
N GLN A 124 1.21 -13.72 -3.18
CA GLN A 124 0.65 -15.09 -3.14
C GLN A 124 -0.87 -15.08 -3.26
N GLU A 125 -1.55 -14.16 -2.60
CA GLU A 125 -3.02 -14.05 -2.58
C GLU A 125 -3.59 -13.37 -3.83
N ALA A 126 -2.85 -12.45 -4.45
CA ALA A 126 -3.32 -11.68 -5.60
C ALA A 126 -3.54 -12.56 -6.83
N ASP A 127 -4.59 -12.26 -7.61
CA ASP A 127 -4.84 -12.88 -8.92
C ASP A 127 -3.83 -12.40 -9.98
N THR A 128 -3.44 -11.13 -9.88
CA THR A 128 -2.50 -10.49 -10.81
C THR A 128 -1.43 -9.71 -10.04
N VAL A 129 -0.18 -9.88 -10.45
CA VAL A 129 0.98 -9.13 -9.94
C VAL A 129 1.73 -8.51 -11.10
N ILE A 130 1.89 -7.20 -11.07
CA ILE A 130 2.57 -6.43 -12.11
C ILE A 130 3.69 -5.61 -11.46
N GLU A 131 4.89 -5.75 -11.98
CA GLU A 131 6.00 -4.85 -11.69
C GLU A 131 6.07 -3.76 -12.77
N VAL A 132 6.26 -2.51 -12.36
CA VAL A 132 6.39 -1.40 -13.32
C VAL A 132 7.83 -0.92 -13.32
N VAL A 133 8.56 -1.27 -14.39
CA VAL A 133 9.96 -0.91 -14.59
C VAL A 133 10.06 0.21 -15.62
N VAL A 134 10.49 1.40 -15.19
CA VAL A 134 10.62 2.59 -16.06
C VAL A 134 9.32 2.88 -16.84
N GLY A 135 8.17 2.71 -16.19
CA GLY A 135 6.85 2.90 -16.82
C GLY A 135 6.36 1.72 -17.67
N ILE A 136 7.14 0.65 -17.80
CA ILE A 136 6.77 -0.54 -18.58
C ILE A 136 6.20 -1.61 -17.63
N PRO A 137 4.96 -2.08 -17.82
CA PRO A 137 4.39 -3.14 -17.00
C PRO A 137 4.99 -4.51 -17.35
N VAL A 138 5.46 -5.21 -16.33
CA VAL A 138 5.98 -6.58 -16.41
C VAL A 138 5.06 -7.49 -15.60
N TRP A 139 4.41 -8.44 -16.25
CA TRP A 139 3.51 -9.41 -15.60
C TRP A 139 4.31 -10.46 -14.86
N MET A 140 4.24 -10.47 -13.52
CA MET A 140 4.87 -11.47 -12.65
C MET A 140 3.91 -12.62 -12.33
N LYS A 141 2.59 -12.36 -12.31
CA LYS A 141 1.54 -13.35 -12.06
C LYS A 141 0.25 -12.92 -12.76
N GLY A 142 -0.55 -13.90 -13.20
CA GLY A 142 -1.81 -13.68 -13.92
C GLY A 142 -1.62 -13.56 -15.42
N GLU A 143 -2.75 -13.44 -16.14
CA GLU A 143 -2.74 -13.30 -17.59
C GLU A 143 -2.53 -11.84 -18.01
N LYS A 144 -1.73 -11.64 -19.04
CA LYS A 144 -1.55 -10.33 -19.63
C LYS A 144 -2.85 -9.85 -20.25
N GLN A 145 -3.45 -8.83 -19.68
CA GLN A 145 -4.61 -8.16 -20.29
C GLN A 145 -4.09 -7.17 -21.34
N ASP A 146 -4.77 -7.14 -22.49
CA ASP A 146 -4.52 -6.12 -23.52
C ASP A 146 -5.01 -4.77 -22.97
N VAL A 147 -4.09 -3.99 -22.41
CA VAL A 147 -4.38 -2.62 -21.96
C VAL A 147 -4.29 -1.73 -23.20
N HIS A 148 -5.42 -1.30 -23.72
CA HIS A 148 -5.49 -0.25 -24.72
C HIS A 148 -5.23 1.10 -24.04
N TYR A 149 -4.10 1.73 -24.35
CA TYR A 149 -3.74 3.07 -23.90
C TYR A 149 -4.45 4.14 -24.75
#